data_cae4b1f6f018ed992839cca72f17a662
#
_entry.id   cae4b1f6f018ed992839cca72f17a662
#
_cell.length_a   1.000
_cell.length_b   1.000
_cell.length_c   1.000
_cell.angle_alpha   90.00
_cell.angle_beta   90.00
_cell.angle_gamma   90.00
#
_symmetry.space_group_name_H-M   'P 1'
#
loop_
_entity.id
_entity.type
_entity.pdbx_description
1 polymer ?
#
loop_
_entity_poly.entity_id
_entity_poly.type
_entity_poly.pdbx_seq_one_letter_code
_entity_poly.pdbx_strand_id
1 'polypeptide(L)'
;EFLVGMVAAEIPAEYGIETMKAQAVLARTYVYRIVDPGIGGENTDDPGSADPGTDSGAGAAGWGKRSRTLDRDLMEEELDIDCLSVREMEKKWGNEHFEEYYEKVRRVVRETEGLVAEYDGELIEPFYCLASAGKTRELAAYPYLSSVESPGDLETDGFLYVRTFTESEFADRIGRIGGPQPAADGIAEKIQIIERDSAGYVKRAQIGNMDYTGDEVRDSLGLSSSCFYFSSADGKIRVSSKGIGSGYGFSQAGADAMEREQGSAFQELLKYYFQGIEIVKIAE
;
A
#
# COMPACT_ATOMS: atom_id res chain seq x y z
N GLU A 1 17.65 -10.11 11.17
CA GLU A 1 16.92 -9.19 12.07
C GLU A 1 16.22 -8.08 11.31
N PHE A 2 16.83 -7.52 10.26
CA PHE A 2 16.24 -6.47 9.42
C PHE A 2 14.84 -6.81 8.90
N LEU A 3 14.67 -7.96 8.22
CA LEU A 3 13.35 -8.41 7.74
C LEU A 3 12.30 -8.60 8.86
N VAL A 4 12.73 -8.91 10.08
CA VAL A 4 11.83 -8.98 11.24
C VAL A 4 11.29 -7.59 11.56
N GLY A 5 12.16 -6.58 11.55
CA GLY A 5 11.77 -5.18 11.76
C GLY A 5 10.83 -4.64 10.68
N MET A 6 11.09 -4.97 9.40
CA MET A 6 10.21 -4.61 8.28
C MET A 6 8.82 -5.23 8.43
N VAL A 7 8.74 -6.54 8.56
CA VAL A 7 7.45 -7.23 8.71
C VAL A 7 6.68 -6.72 9.92
N ALA A 8 7.37 -6.46 11.04
CA ALA A 8 6.76 -5.87 12.24
C ALA A 8 6.24 -4.45 12.03
N ALA A 9 6.85 -3.68 11.13
CA ALA A 9 6.39 -2.34 10.77
C ALA A 9 5.12 -2.38 9.91
N GLU A 10 5.10 -3.26 8.92
CA GLU A 10 4.20 -3.26 7.78
C GLU A 10 2.86 -3.98 8.01
N ILE A 11 2.82 -5.02 8.87
CA ILE A 11 1.62 -5.83 9.04
C ILE A 11 1.19 -5.92 10.52
N PRO A 12 -0.13 -5.93 10.82
CA PRO A 12 -0.62 -6.19 12.17
C PRO A 12 -0.16 -7.56 12.68
N ALA A 13 0.41 -7.59 13.89
CA ALA A 13 0.93 -8.83 14.49
C ALA A 13 -0.17 -9.85 14.87
N GLU A 14 -1.41 -9.38 14.94
CA GLU A 14 -2.61 -10.18 15.21
C GLU A 14 -3.02 -11.06 14.04
N TYR A 15 -2.64 -10.69 12.80
CA TYR A 15 -3.01 -11.41 11.58
C TYR A 15 -2.45 -12.84 11.57
N GLY A 16 -3.05 -13.69 10.76
CA GLY A 16 -2.71 -15.10 10.65
C GLY A 16 -1.25 -15.34 10.22
N ILE A 17 -0.74 -16.53 10.51
CA ILE A 17 0.67 -16.88 10.20
C ILE A 17 0.91 -16.93 8.70
N GLU A 18 -0.03 -17.45 7.92
CA GLU A 18 0.13 -17.55 6.47
C GLU A 18 0.08 -16.16 5.80
N THR A 19 -0.78 -15.27 6.28
CA THR A 19 -0.82 -13.87 5.86
C THR A 19 0.49 -13.15 6.15
N MET A 20 1.04 -13.33 7.34
CA MET A 20 2.35 -12.77 7.72
C MET A 20 3.51 -13.38 6.92
N LYS A 21 3.45 -14.69 6.57
CA LYS A 21 4.42 -15.30 5.66
C LYS A 21 4.37 -14.69 4.26
N ALA A 22 3.16 -14.43 3.75
CA ALA A 22 3.02 -13.73 2.48
C ALA A 22 3.69 -12.35 2.51
N GLN A 23 3.45 -11.57 3.55
CA GLN A 23 4.11 -10.27 3.74
C GLN A 23 5.64 -10.41 3.86
N ALA A 24 6.15 -11.42 4.56
CA ALA A 24 7.58 -11.65 4.68
C ALA A 24 8.26 -12.01 3.33
N VAL A 25 7.55 -12.73 2.45
CA VAL A 25 8.01 -12.99 1.07
C VAL A 25 8.04 -11.68 0.28
N LEU A 26 7.00 -10.84 0.36
CA LEU A 26 6.95 -9.54 -0.32
C LEU A 26 8.04 -8.60 0.17
N ALA A 27 8.22 -8.48 1.49
CA ALA A 27 9.28 -7.67 2.08
C ALA A 27 10.67 -8.10 1.61
N ARG A 28 10.93 -9.41 1.56
CA ARG A 28 12.18 -9.95 1.05
C ARG A 28 12.36 -9.69 -0.45
N THR A 29 11.30 -9.87 -1.25
CA THR A 29 11.32 -9.58 -2.69
C THR A 29 11.74 -8.13 -2.94
N TYR A 30 11.20 -7.20 -2.17
CA TYR A 30 11.58 -5.79 -2.25
C TYR A 30 13.05 -5.55 -1.93
N VAL A 31 13.55 -6.09 -0.82
CA VAL A 31 14.97 -5.93 -0.43
C VAL A 31 15.89 -6.42 -1.54
N TYR A 32 15.61 -7.62 -2.10
CA TYR A 32 16.45 -8.15 -3.19
C TYR A 32 16.40 -7.29 -4.46
N ARG A 33 15.25 -6.72 -4.81
CA ARG A 33 15.15 -5.77 -5.94
C ARG A 33 16.02 -4.54 -5.78
N ILE A 34 16.19 -4.06 -4.55
CA ILE A 34 16.99 -2.87 -4.27
C ILE A 34 18.48 -3.22 -4.17
N VAL A 35 18.81 -4.30 -3.46
CA VAL A 35 20.19 -4.66 -3.12
C VAL A 35 20.91 -5.36 -4.27
N ASP A 36 20.21 -6.16 -5.06
CA ASP A 36 20.77 -6.89 -6.20
C ASP A 36 19.87 -6.79 -7.44
N PRO A 37 19.91 -5.66 -8.14
CA PRO A 37 19.14 -5.47 -9.37
C PRO A 37 19.55 -6.44 -10.51
N GLY A 38 20.58 -7.27 -10.32
CA GLY A 38 21.01 -8.31 -11.27
C GLY A 38 20.33 -9.67 -11.06
N ILE A 39 19.60 -9.88 -9.96
CA ILE A 39 18.73 -11.04 -9.77
C ILE A 39 17.35 -10.71 -10.37
N GLY A 40 17.26 -10.65 -11.69
CA GLY A 40 16.02 -10.31 -12.38
C GLY A 40 16.25 -9.55 -13.66
N GLY A 41 17.06 -10.11 -14.58
CA GLY A 41 17.20 -9.60 -15.94
C GLY A 41 17.86 -8.24 -16.08
N GLU A 42 18.61 -8.05 -17.15
CA GLU A 42 19.18 -6.75 -17.54
C GLU A 42 18.05 -5.71 -17.69
N ASN A 43 18.11 -4.66 -16.88
CA ASN A 43 17.26 -3.48 -17.02
C ASN A 43 17.41 -2.88 -18.42
N THR A 44 16.49 -3.22 -19.31
CA THR A 44 16.22 -2.43 -20.49
C THR A 44 15.25 -1.33 -20.09
N ASP A 45 15.76 -0.09 -20.08
CA ASP A 45 15.04 1.19 -20.07
C ASP A 45 13.63 1.16 -19.41
N ASP A 46 13.52 1.64 -18.18
CA ASP A 46 12.27 1.92 -17.49
C ASP A 46 11.34 2.84 -18.32
N PRO A 47 10.27 2.34 -18.96
CA PRO A 47 9.33 3.19 -19.69
C PRO A 47 8.25 3.80 -18.81
N GLY A 48 8.43 3.80 -17.49
CA GLY A 48 7.33 4.12 -16.58
C GLY A 48 7.70 4.91 -15.36
N SER A 49 8.33 6.10 -15.49
CA SER A 49 8.23 7.11 -14.42
C SER A 49 6.82 7.73 -14.38
N ALA A 50 5.79 6.91 -14.36
CA ALA A 50 4.46 7.33 -13.97
C ALA A 50 4.37 7.15 -12.47
N ASP A 51 4.68 8.22 -11.75
CA ASP A 51 4.56 8.40 -10.32
C ASP A 51 3.14 8.04 -9.83
N PRO A 52 2.90 6.95 -9.11
CA PRO A 52 1.70 6.84 -8.31
C PRO A 52 1.96 7.54 -6.98
N GLY A 53 1.91 8.91 -6.98
CA GLY A 53 1.80 9.77 -5.82
C GLY A 53 2.83 9.55 -4.70
N THR A 54 3.71 10.51 -4.50
CA THR A 54 4.59 10.60 -3.33
C THR A 54 3.75 10.59 -2.05
N ASP A 55 3.86 9.52 -1.27
CA ASP A 55 3.27 9.44 0.07
C ASP A 55 4.22 10.06 1.09
N SER A 56 3.73 11.05 1.82
CA SER A 56 4.32 11.55 3.04
C SER A 56 3.25 11.61 4.12
N GLY A 57 3.02 10.49 4.81
CA GLY A 57 2.18 10.52 6.01
C GLY A 57 1.55 9.20 6.39
N ALA A 58 2.07 8.62 7.44
CA ALA A 58 1.48 7.63 8.34
C ALA A 58 0.66 6.49 7.70
N GLY A 59 1.28 5.35 7.46
CA GLY A 59 0.60 4.06 7.51
C GLY A 59 0.18 3.42 6.20
N ALA A 60 0.64 3.89 5.04
CA ALA A 60 0.57 3.13 3.81
C ALA A 60 1.91 3.31 3.10
N ALA A 61 2.85 2.41 3.38
CA ALA A 61 4.13 2.41 2.71
C ALA A 61 3.92 2.27 1.20
N GLY A 62 3.88 3.40 0.53
CA GLY A 62 4.07 3.50 -0.89
C GLY A 62 5.55 3.28 -1.15
N TRP A 63 5.92 2.10 -1.54
CA TRP A 63 7.27 1.79 -2.00
C TRP A 63 7.48 2.51 -3.32
N GLY A 64 8.12 3.65 -3.29
CA GLY A 64 8.31 4.50 -4.46
C GLY A 64 9.66 5.15 -4.48
N LYS A 65 10.42 4.79 -5.51
CA LYS A 65 11.56 5.48 -6.13
C LYS A 65 12.88 5.58 -5.35
N ARG A 66 13.85 4.76 -5.80
CA ARG A 66 15.10 5.29 -6.40
C ARG A 66 15.89 4.19 -7.09
N SER A 67 15.98 4.22 -8.44
CA SER A 67 17.06 3.58 -9.17
C SER A 67 18.38 4.22 -8.72
N ARG A 68 19.19 3.51 -7.97
CA ARG A 68 20.61 3.77 -7.77
C ARG A 68 21.34 2.45 -7.83
N THR A 69 22.35 2.39 -8.67
CA THR A 69 23.42 1.40 -8.59
C THR A 69 23.97 1.41 -7.17
N LEU A 70 23.69 0.35 -6.42
CA LEU A 70 24.01 0.23 -5.02
C LEU A 70 25.25 -0.65 -4.84
N ASP A 71 26.28 -0.08 -4.27
CA ASP A 71 27.41 -0.82 -3.71
C ASP A 71 26.91 -1.58 -2.45
N ARG A 72 27.50 -2.73 -2.17
CA ARG A 72 27.03 -3.77 -1.22
C ARG A 72 26.86 -3.35 0.26
N ASP A 73 27.15 -2.11 0.62
CA ASP A 73 27.14 -1.61 2.00
C ASP A 73 26.04 -0.56 2.25
N LEU A 74 24.80 -0.81 1.80
CA LEU A 74 23.66 0.05 2.10
C LEU A 74 23.32 0.05 3.59
N MET A 75 23.39 1.21 4.19
CA MET A 75 22.86 1.45 5.53
C MET A 75 21.32 1.51 5.48
N GLU A 76 20.65 1.02 6.52
CA GLU A 76 19.18 1.08 6.69
C GLU A 76 18.59 2.47 6.40
N GLU A 77 19.34 3.54 6.70
CA GLU A 77 18.98 4.94 6.47
C GLU A 77 18.90 5.34 4.98
N GLU A 78 19.48 4.55 4.07
CA GLU A 78 19.43 4.80 2.62
C GLU A 78 18.28 4.06 1.92
N LEU A 79 17.70 3.09 2.60
CA LEU A 79 16.50 2.40 2.19
C LEU A 79 15.32 3.16 2.80
N ASP A 80 14.47 3.77 1.98
CA ASP A 80 13.21 4.40 2.42
C ASP A 80 12.21 3.30 2.84
N ILE A 81 12.58 2.56 3.91
CA ILE A 81 11.87 1.37 4.40
C ILE A 81 11.57 1.57 5.87
N ASP A 82 10.30 1.43 6.22
CA ASP A 82 9.89 1.35 7.61
C ASP A 82 10.41 0.04 8.24
N CYS A 83 11.33 0.17 9.20
CA CYS A 83 11.91 -0.96 9.91
C CYS A 83 11.91 -0.66 11.42
N LEU A 84 11.26 -1.50 12.21
CA LEU A 84 11.22 -1.33 13.66
C LEU A 84 12.41 -2.02 14.32
N SER A 85 13.12 -1.30 15.17
CA SER A 85 14.05 -1.90 16.14
C SER A 85 13.29 -2.73 17.18
N VAL A 86 13.98 -3.64 17.83
CA VAL A 86 13.40 -4.47 18.93
C VAL A 86 12.72 -3.59 20.01
N ARG A 87 13.32 -2.44 20.34
CA ARG A 87 12.77 -1.49 21.31
C ARG A 87 11.49 -0.82 20.81
N GLU A 88 11.39 -0.52 19.53
CA GLU A 88 10.17 0.05 18.94
C GLU A 88 9.07 -0.99 18.85
N MET A 89 9.40 -2.24 18.53
CA MET A 89 8.46 -3.37 18.59
C MET A 89 7.91 -3.58 20.00
N GLU A 90 8.78 -3.55 21.04
CA GLU A 90 8.37 -3.63 22.44
C GLU A 90 7.43 -2.48 22.82
N LYS A 91 7.73 -1.26 22.37
CA LYS A 91 6.85 -0.10 22.58
C LYS A 91 5.52 -0.22 21.83
N LYS A 92 5.55 -0.73 20.58
CA LYS A 92 4.36 -0.91 19.72
C LYS A 92 3.39 -1.92 20.31
N TRP A 93 3.89 -3.06 20.77
CA TRP A 93 3.07 -4.17 21.24
C TRP A 93 2.86 -4.22 22.76
N GLY A 94 3.65 -3.44 23.51
CA GLY A 94 3.66 -3.45 24.97
C GLY A 94 4.24 -4.75 25.55
N ASN A 95 4.63 -4.71 26.82
CA ASN A 95 5.29 -5.84 27.48
C ASN A 95 4.43 -7.11 27.52
N GLU A 96 3.12 -6.96 27.45
CA GLU A 96 2.17 -8.08 27.55
C GLU A 96 2.16 -8.96 26.28
N HIS A 97 2.31 -8.35 25.10
CA HIS A 97 2.23 -9.03 23.82
C HIS A 97 3.56 -9.14 23.08
N PHE A 98 4.60 -8.45 23.57
CA PHE A 98 5.87 -8.35 22.85
C PHE A 98 6.49 -9.71 22.56
N GLU A 99 6.63 -10.57 23.57
CA GLU A 99 7.29 -11.87 23.40
C GLU A 99 6.56 -12.75 22.38
N GLU A 100 5.23 -12.82 22.49
CA GLU A 100 4.39 -13.61 21.57
C GLU A 100 4.52 -13.12 20.13
N TYR A 101 4.36 -11.81 19.90
CA TYR A 101 4.38 -11.23 18.56
C TYR A 101 5.78 -11.23 17.95
N TYR A 102 6.79 -10.97 18.75
CA TYR A 102 8.18 -11.02 18.31
C TYR A 102 8.57 -12.42 17.84
N GLU A 103 8.29 -13.46 18.63
CA GLU A 103 8.55 -14.84 18.21
C GLU A 103 7.71 -15.26 16.99
N LYS A 104 6.47 -14.77 16.89
CA LYS A 104 5.63 -15.01 15.71
C LYS A 104 6.25 -14.40 14.45
N VAL A 105 6.69 -13.13 14.48
CA VAL A 105 7.34 -12.48 13.33
C VAL A 105 8.67 -13.18 12.98
N ARG A 106 9.49 -13.50 13.96
CA ARG A 106 10.74 -14.25 13.74
C ARG A 106 10.49 -15.60 13.09
N ARG A 107 9.46 -16.30 13.53
CA ARG A 107 9.05 -17.59 12.96
C ARG A 107 8.67 -17.46 11.50
N VAL A 108 7.82 -16.51 11.12
CA VAL A 108 7.36 -16.35 9.72
C VAL A 108 8.52 -15.97 8.80
N VAL A 109 9.43 -15.10 9.24
CA VAL A 109 10.64 -14.73 8.47
C VAL A 109 11.54 -15.93 8.24
N ARG A 110 11.74 -16.76 9.27
CA ARG A 110 12.56 -18.00 9.18
C ARG A 110 11.89 -19.07 8.29
N GLU A 111 10.59 -19.30 8.44
CA GLU A 111 9.87 -20.32 7.65
C GLU A 111 9.75 -19.96 6.16
N THR A 112 9.96 -18.69 5.81
CA THR A 112 9.98 -18.19 4.43
C THR A 112 11.38 -17.84 3.93
N GLU A 113 12.44 -18.35 4.60
CA GLU A 113 13.84 -18.01 4.30
C GLU A 113 14.20 -18.29 2.85
N GLY A 114 14.77 -17.27 2.18
CA GLY A 114 15.17 -17.31 0.78
C GLY A 114 14.01 -17.25 -0.22
N LEU A 115 12.73 -17.23 0.20
CA LEU A 115 11.60 -17.19 -0.71
C LEU A 115 11.34 -15.74 -1.17
N VAL A 116 11.17 -15.59 -2.48
CA VAL A 116 10.82 -14.35 -3.17
C VAL A 116 9.74 -14.63 -4.22
N ALA A 117 9.10 -13.58 -4.72
CA ALA A 117 8.07 -13.66 -5.74
C ALA A 117 8.61 -13.11 -7.08
N GLU A 118 8.44 -13.88 -8.16
CA GLU A 118 8.87 -13.56 -9.51
C GLU A 118 7.71 -13.62 -10.50
N TYR A 119 7.82 -12.85 -11.58
CA TYR A 119 6.97 -12.91 -12.76
C TYR A 119 7.87 -12.91 -14.00
N ASP A 120 7.73 -13.92 -14.87
CA ASP A 120 8.57 -14.13 -16.05
C ASP A 120 10.09 -14.12 -15.75
N GLY A 121 10.49 -14.63 -14.56
CA GLY A 121 11.90 -14.72 -14.13
C GLY A 121 12.45 -13.42 -13.54
N GLU A 122 11.65 -12.40 -13.36
CA GLU A 122 12.03 -11.14 -12.73
C GLU A 122 11.28 -10.94 -11.39
N LEU A 123 11.97 -10.37 -10.41
CA LEU A 123 11.36 -10.06 -9.11
C LEU A 123 10.22 -9.06 -9.29
N ILE A 124 9.04 -9.37 -8.74
CA ILE A 124 7.88 -8.47 -8.84
C ILE A 124 8.08 -7.18 -8.04
N GLU A 125 7.35 -6.12 -8.42
CA GLU A 125 7.10 -4.96 -7.54
C GLU A 125 6.03 -5.37 -6.51
N PRO A 126 6.38 -5.52 -5.22
CA PRO A 126 5.53 -6.20 -4.26
C PRO A 126 4.53 -5.26 -3.59
N PHE A 127 3.65 -4.62 -4.35
CA PHE A 127 2.63 -3.71 -3.81
C PHE A 127 1.74 -4.38 -2.77
N TYR A 128 1.41 -3.64 -1.71
CA TYR A 128 0.43 -4.07 -0.73
C TYR A 128 -0.36 -2.88 -0.15
N CYS A 129 -1.47 -3.18 0.49
CA CYS A 129 -2.25 -2.23 1.27
C CYS A 129 -2.84 -2.93 2.49
N LEU A 130 -3.21 -2.18 3.52
CA LEU A 130 -3.86 -2.76 4.69
C LEU A 130 -5.23 -3.35 4.30
N ALA A 131 -6.04 -2.58 3.56
CA ALA A 131 -7.32 -3.04 3.04
C ALA A 131 -7.66 -2.33 1.72
N SER A 132 -7.99 -3.07 0.67
CA SER A 132 -8.54 -2.48 -0.55
C SER A 132 -9.97 -1.97 -0.31
N ALA A 133 -10.56 -1.30 -1.31
CA ALA A 133 -11.95 -0.85 -1.20
C ALA A 133 -13.00 -1.99 -1.44
N GLY A 134 -12.62 -3.24 -1.19
CA GLY A 134 -13.39 -4.46 -1.46
C GLY A 134 -12.98 -5.13 -2.77
N LYS A 135 -12.10 -4.48 -3.53
CA LYS A 135 -11.52 -4.97 -4.78
C LYS A 135 -10.18 -4.28 -5.01
N THR A 136 -9.16 -5.05 -5.40
CA THR A 136 -7.84 -4.48 -5.71
C THR A 136 -7.83 -3.77 -7.05
N ARG A 137 -6.89 -2.86 -7.22
CA ARG A 137 -6.68 -2.12 -8.48
C ARG A 137 -5.78 -2.91 -9.42
N GLU A 138 -6.01 -2.74 -10.72
CA GLU A 138 -5.10 -3.18 -11.78
C GLU A 138 -4.12 -2.06 -12.16
N LEU A 139 -2.92 -2.42 -12.59
CA LEU A 139 -1.93 -1.47 -13.08
C LEU A 139 -1.30 -2.03 -14.35
N ALA A 140 -1.56 -1.40 -15.49
CA ALA A 140 -1.15 -1.90 -16.81
C ALA A 140 0.37 -2.09 -16.98
N ALA A 141 1.19 -1.34 -16.22
CA ALA A 141 2.64 -1.48 -16.20
C ALA A 141 3.11 -2.81 -15.56
N TYR A 142 2.26 -3.47 -14.77
CA TYR A 142 2.56 -4.70 -14.07
C TYR A 142 1.50 -5.77 -14.39
N PRO A 143 1.73 -6.65 -15.37
CA PRO A 143 0.72 -7.63 -15.83
C PRO A 143 0.19 -8.56 -14.74
N TYR A 144 0.96 -8.79 -13.69
CA TYR A 144 0.57 -9.58 -12.53
C TYR A 144 -0.35 -8.83 -11.54
N LEU A 145 -0.52 -7.50 -11.69
CA LEU A 145 -1.46 -6.70 -10.90
C LEU A 145 -2.82 -6.62 -11.59
N SER A 146 -3.55 -7.70 -11.54
CA SER A 146 -4.95 -7.72 -11.97
C SER A 146 -5.88 -7.34 -10.82
N SER A 147 -7.02 -6.75 -11.16
CA SER A 147 -8.04 -6.43 -10.17
C SER A 147 -8.74 -7.69 -9.69
N VAL A 148 -8.69 -7.98 -8.39
CA VAL A 148 -9.35 -9.13 -7.76
C VAL A 148 -10.29 -8.69 -6.64
N GLU A 149 -11.36 -9.46 -6.44
CA GLU A 149 -12.31 -9.21 -5.34
C GLU A 149 -11.63 -9.49 -4.00
N SER A 150 -11.90 -8.65 -3.00
CA SER A 150 -11.34 -8.79 -1.65
C SER A 150 -12.41 -8.45 -0.60
N PRO A 151 -13.47 -9.27 -0.50
CA PRO A 151 -14.62 -8.97 0.35
C PRO A 151 -14.26 -8.91 1.84
N GLY A 152 -13.24 -9.63 2.31
CA GLY A 152 -12.76 -9.57 3.69
C GLY A 152 -12.29 -8.19 4.13
N ASP A 153 -11.90 -7.33 3.19
CA ASP A 153 -11.50 -5.94 3.47
C ASP A 153 -12.64 -5.11 4.09
N LEU A 154 -13.89 -5.44 3.75
CA LEU A 154 -15.08 -4.70 4.21
C LEU A 154 -15.27 -4.78 5.73
N GLU A 155 -14.69 -5.78 6.38
CA GLU A 155 -14.78 -6.01 7.82
C GLU A 155 -13.64 -5.31 8.60
N THR A 156 -12.71 -4.67 7.89
CA THR A 156 -11.54 -4.03 8.50
C THR A 156 -11.95 -2.80 9.32
N ASP A 157 -11.44 -2.69 10.52
CA ASP A 157 -11.60 -1.48 11.33
C ASP A 157 -11.05 -0.26 10.58
N GLY A 158 -11.87 0.78 10.46
CA GLY A 158 -11.51 1.98 9.71
C GLY A 158 -11.69 1.86 8.18
N PHE A 159 -12.26 0.76 7.67
CA PHE A 159 -12.58 0.59 6.24
C PHE A 159 -13.32 1.78 5.65
N LEU A 160 -14.30 2.31 6.37
CA LEU A 160 -15.00 3.55 6.01
C LEU A 160 -14.46 4.70 6.87
N TYR A 161 -13.78 5.63 6.22
CA TYR A 161 -13.24 6.82 6.86
C TYR A 161 -13.94 8.07 6.37
N VAL A 162 -14.33 8.95 7.28
CA VAL A 162 -15.09 10.16 6.95
C VAL A 162 -14.41 11.39 7.52
N ARG A 163 -14.23 12.41 6.68
CA ARG A 163 -13.79 13.75 7.08
C ARG A 163 -14.78 14.80 6.64
N THR A 164 -14.86 15.87 7.42
CA THR A 164 -15.73 17.02 7.13
C THR A 164 -14.88 18.28 7.19
N PHE A 165 -15.05 19.14 6.20
CA PHE A 165 -14.33 20.39 6.04
C PHE A 165 -15.32 21.53 5.86
N THR A 166 -14.98 22.73 6.29
CA THR A 166 -15.57 23.96 5.76
C THR A 166 -15.06 24.17 4.32
N GLU A 167 -15.75 24.96 3.52
CA GLU A 167 -15.29 25.28 2.16
C GLU A 167 -13.90 25.94 2.15
N SER A 168 -13.60 26.79 3.15
CA SER A 168 -12.28 27.41 3.29
C SER A 168 -11.19 26.39 3.60
N GLU A 169 -11.41 25.51 4.59
CA GLU A 169 -10.43 24.44 4.92
C GLU A 169 -10.18 23.50 3.76
N PHE A 170 -11.22 23.16 3.02
CA PHE A 170 -11.12 22.32 1.83
C PHE A 170 -10.29 23.00 0.74
N ALA A 171 -10.61 24.25 0.40
CA ALA A 171 -9.88 25.03 -0.59
C ALA A 171 -8.41 25.24 -0.21
N ASP A 172 -8.13 25.49 1.07
CA ASP A 172 -6.75 25.65 1.58
C ASP A 172 -5.94 24.36 1.47
N ARG A 173 -6.56 23.19 1.72
CA ARG A 173 -5.89 21.90 1.57
C ARG A 173 -5.60 21.57 0.11
N ILE A 174 -6.61 21.69 -0.76
CA ILE A 174 -6.43 21.46 -2.21
C ILE A 174 -5.39 22.42 -2.80
N GLY A 175 -5.36 23.68 -2.36
CA GLY A 175 -4.36 24.65 -2.80
C GLY A 175 -2.91 24.26 -2.49
N ARG A 176 -2.67 23.33 -1.55
CA ARG A 176 -1.32 22.81 -1.23
C ARG A 176 -0.79 21.80 -2.26
N ILE A 177 -1.65 21.22 -3.08
CA ILE A 177 -1.23 20.30 -4.15
C ILE A 177 -0.37 21.04 -5.18
N GLY A 178 -0.66 22.32 -5.40
CA GLY A 178 -0.01 23.18 -6.36
C GLY A 178 -0.99 23.80 -7.36
N GLY A 179 -0.52 24.80 -8.10
CA GLY A 179 -1.35 25.55 -9.02
C GLY A 179 -2.09 26.72 -8.35
N PRO A 180 -3.07 27.35 -9.06
CA PRO A 180 -3.84 28.45 -8.51
C PRO A 180 -4.77 27.95 -7.39
N GLN A 181 -4.75 28.66 -6.27
CA GLN A 181 -5.63 28.33 -5.15
C GLN A 181 -7.09 28.42 -5.57
N PRO A 182 -7.91 27.37 -5.34
CA PRO A 182 -9.33 27.44 -5.66
C PRO A 182 -10.04 28.44 -4.74
N ALA A 183 -11.01 29.18 -5.30
CA ALA A 183 -11.84 30.06 -4.50
C ALA A 183 -12.71 29.21 -3.55
N ALA A 184 -12.72 29.57 -2.27
CA ALA A 184 -13.46 28.83 -1.26
C ALA A 184 -14.98 28.94 -1.46
N ASP A 185 -15.47 30.12 -1.83
CA ASP A 185 -16.92 30.39 -1.99
C ASP A 185 -17.54 29.54 -3.10
N GLY A 186 -18.49 28.69 -2.72
CA GLY A 186 -19.19 27.77 -3.62
C GLY A 186 -18.31 26.67 -4.22
N ILE A 187 -17.19 26.32 -3.58
CA ILE A 187 -16.30 25.26 -4.07
C ILE A 187 -16.99 23.89 -4.05
N ALA A 188 -17.90 23.66 -3.09
CA ALA A 188 -18.64 22.42 -2.98
C ALA A 188 -19.44 22.07 -4.25
N GLU A 189 -19.96 23.08 -4.95
CA GLU A 189 -20.70 22.89 -6.21
C GLU A 189 -19.79 22.66 -7.42
N LYS A 190 -18.47 22.86 -7.26
CA LYS A 190 -17.45 22.76 -8.30
C LYS A 190 -16.57 21.52 -8.14
N ILE A 191 -17.02 20.53 -7.38
CA ILE A 191 -16.33 19.25 -7.20
C ILE A 191 -17.02 18.20 -8.07
N GLN A 192 -16.25 17.57 -8.96
CA GLN A 192 -16.74 16.51 -9.83
C GLN A 192 -15.71 15.35 -9.87
N ILE A 193 -16.19 14.13 -9.70
CA ILE A 193 -15.39 12.94 -10.02
C ILE A 193 -15.56 12.68 -11.53
N ILE A 194 -14.47 12.82 -12.27
CA ILE A 194 -14.48 12.69 -13.73
C ILE A 194 -14.28 11.23 -14.14
N GLU A 195 -13.37 10.53 -13.47
CA GLU A 195 -13.01 9.15 -13.84
C GLU A 195 -12.68 8.31 -12.61
N ARG A 196 -13.12 7.05 -12.65
CA ARG A 196 -12.72 6.01 -11.70
C ARG A 196 -12.13 4.82 -12.44
N ASP A 197 -11.28 4.05 -11.77
CA ASP A 197 -10.85 2.76 -12.26
C ASP A 197 -11.93 1.67 -12.02
N SER A 198 -11.64 0.44 -12.48
CA SER A 198 -12.52 -0.73 -12.38
C SER A 198 -12.80 -1.15 -10.92
N ALA A 199 -11.95 -0.77 -9.98
CA ALA A 199 -12.07 -1.03 -8.55
C ALA A 199 -12.75 0.12 -7.78
N GLY A 200 -13.11 1.22 -8.48
CA GLY A 200 -13.85 2.34 -7.90
C GLY A 200 -12.98 3.47 -7.35
N TYR A 201 -11.67 3.38 -7.45
CA TYR A 201 -10.77 4.44 -7.05
C TYR A 201 -10.81 5.61 -8.03
N VAL A 202 -10.68 6.81 -7.53
CA VAL A 202 -10.68 8.03 -8.34
C VAL A 202 -9.37 8.12 -9.11
N LYS A 203 -9.45 8.15 -10.44
CA LYS A 203 -8.32 8.45 -11.31
C LYS A 203 -8.18 9.95 -11.53
N ARG A 204 -9.31 10.62 -11.72
CA ARG A 204 -9.36 12.06 -11.97
C ARG A 204 -10.57 12.70 -11.33
N ALA A 205 -10.32 13.79 -10.61
CA ALA A 205 -11.34 14.67 -10.05
C ALA A 205 -11.10 16.10 -10.54
N GLN A 206 -12.17 16.83 -10.86
CA GLN A 206 -12.12 18.25 -11.13
C GLN A 206 -12.59 19.01 -9.87
N ILE A 207 -11.79 19.96 -9.41
CA ILE A 207 -12.10 20.82 -8.26
C ILE A 207 -11.88 22.27 -8.68
N GLY A 208 -12.96 23.04 -8.72
CA GLY A 208 -12.91 24.35 -9.36
C GLY A 208 -12.64 24.23 -10.85
N ASN A 209 -11.54 24.82 -11.32
CA ASN A 209 -11.13 24.81 -12.73
C ASN A 209 -9.89 23.92 -12.97
N MET A 210 -9.50 23.12 -12.00
CA MET A 210 -8.28 22.28 -12.07
C MET A 210 -8.64 20.80 -11.96
N ASP A 211 -7.90 19.98 -12.69
CA ASP A 211 -7.95 18.52 -12.59
C ASP A 211 -6.85 18.04 -11.64
N TYR A 212 -7.20 17.06 -10.81
CA TYR A 212 -6.32 16.41 -9.85
C TYR A 212 -6.45 14.89 -9.97
N THR A 213 -5.40 14.17 -9.67
CA THR A 213 -5.47 12.71 -9.48
C THR A 213 -6.17 12.39 -8.16
N GLY A 214 -6.73 11.18 -8.06
CA GLY A 214 -7.34 10.73 -6.82
C GLY A 214 -6.35 10.66 -5.66
N ASP A 215 -5.08 10.30 -5.95
CA ASP A 215 -4.04 10.20 -4.94
C ASP A 215 -3.59 11.58 -4.43
N GLU A 216 -3.44 12.58 -5.30
CA GLU A 216 -3.20 13.97 -4.88
C GLU A 216 -4.29 14.49 -3.94
N VAL A 217 -5.55 14.22 -4.26
CA VAL A 217 -6.68 14.62 -3.42
C VAL A 217 -6.69 13.85 -2.10
N ARG A 218 -6.42 12.53 -2.13
CA ARG A 218 -6.26 11.70 -0.93
C ARG A 218 -5.24 12.30 0.02
N ASP A 219 -4.05 12.58 -0.46
CA ASP A 219 -2.92 13.05 0.35
C ASP A 219 -3.19 14.45 0.91
N SER A 220 -3.66 15.36 0.08
CA SER A 220 -3.99 16.71 0.50
C SER A 220 -5.08 16.77 1.56
N LEU A 221 -6.12 15.96 1.44
CA LEU A 221 -7.21 15.88 2.40
C LEU A 221 -6.93 14.94 3.57
N GLY A 222 -5.87 14.13 3.52
CA GLY A 222 -5.53 13.11 4.52
C GLY A 222 -6.62 12.03 4.61
N LEU A 223 -7.00 11.45 3.46
CA LEU A 223 -7.96 10.35 3.38
C LEU A 223 -7.25 9.00 3.51
N SER A 224 -7.99 7.96 3.86
CA SER A 224 -7.44 6.60 3.98
C SER A 224 -7.11 5.95 2.64
N SER A 225 -7.79 6.36 1.56
CA SER A 225 -7.58 5.85 0.19
C SER A 225 -8.09 6.84 -0.85
N SER A 226 -7.75 6.61 -2.12
CA SER A 226 -8.32 7.36 -3.25
C SER A 226 -9.68 6.81 -3.74
N CYS A 227 -10.27 5.82 -3.06
CA CYS A 227 -11.67 5.42 -3.28
C CYS A 227 -12.62 6.28 -2.43
N PHE A 228 -12.78 7.55 -2.79
CA PHE A 228 -13.56 8.51 -2.02
C PHE A 228 -14.78 9.06 -2.75
N TYR A 229 -15.69 9.63 -1.97
CA TYR A 229 -16.97 10.22 -2.41
C TYR A 229 -17.17 11.54 -1.70
N PHE A 230 -17.74 12.52 -2.41
CA PHE A 230 -18.08 13.83 -1.86
C PHE A 230 -19.60 13.96 -1.62
N SER A 231 -19.94 14.66 -0.57
CA SER A 231 -21.28 15.20 -0.34
C SER A 231 -21.17 16.56 0.34
N SER A 232 -22.15 17.43 0.13
CA SER A 232 -22.19 18.74 0.78
C SER A 232 -23.51 18.95 1.50
N ALA A 233 -23.45 19.52 2.69
CA ALA A 233 -24.60 19.92 3.48
C ALA A 233 -24.21 21.06 4.44
N ASP A 234 -25.10 22.03 4.61
CA ASP A 234 -24.94 23.13 5.58
C ASP A 234 -23.60 23.89 5.46
N GLY A 235 -23.14 24.15 4.22
CA GLY A 235 -21.87 24.85 3.95
C GLY A 235 -20.63 24.05 4.32
N LYS A 236 -20.76 22.72 4.46
CA LYS A 236 -19.65 21.80 4.73
C LYS A 236 -19.52 20.76 3.64
N ILE A 237 -18.28 20.38 3.36
CA ILE A 237 -17.93 19.31 2.44
C ILE A 237 -17.58 18.07 3.27
N ARG A 238 -18.34 17.00 3.08
CA ARG A 238 -18.07 15.70 3.68
C ARG A 238 -17.45 14.78 2.65
N VAL A 239 -16.30 14.23 2.98
CA VAL A 239 -15.58 13.25 2.15
C VAL A 239 -15.56 11.91 2.88
N SER A 240 -16.03 10.88 2.22
CA SER A 240 -15.96 9.50 2.73
C SER A 240 -15.06 8.68 1.82
N SER A 241 -14.07 7.97 2.38
CA SER A 241 -13.20 7.05 1.65
C SER A 241 -13.38 5.61 2.15
N LYS A 242 -13.19 4.65 1.25
CA LYS A 242 -13.28 3.21 1.50
C LYS A 242 -11.92 2.55 1.29
N GLY A 243 -11.57 1.63 2.19
CA GLY A 243 -10.27 0.97 2.18
C GLY A 243 -9.17 1.82 2.84
N ILE A 244 -7.99 1.22 3.02
CA ILE A 244 -6.83 1.81 3.69
C ILE A 244 -5.60 1.49 2.85
N GLY A 245 -5.00 2.51 2.23
CA GLY A 245 -3.84 2.40 1.36
C GLY A 245 -4.16 2.59 -0.12
N SER A 246 -3.21 2.23 -0.98
CA SER A 246 -3.26 2.45 -2.43
C SER A 246 -4.31 1.58 -3.14
N GLY A 247 -4.62 0.41 -2.58
CA GLY A 247 -5.48 -0.61 -3.17
C GLY A 247 -4.80 -1.50 -4.22
N TYR A 248 -3.51 -1.34 -4.47
CA TYR A 248 -2.75 -2.22 -5.36
C TYR A 248 -2.19 -3.44 -4.64
N GLY A 249 -2.11 -4.56 -5.35
CA GLY A 249 -1.42 -5.76 -4.94
C GLY A 249 -2.07 -6.49 -3.76
N PHE A 250 -1.25 -6.90 -2.79
CA PHE A 250 -1.65 -7.72 -1.65
C PHE A 250 -2.48 -6.93 -0.64
N SER A 251 -3.75 -7.31 -0.46
CA SER A 251 -4.55 -6.77 0.64
C SER A 251 -4.34 -7.61 1.89
N GLN A 252 -3.74 -7.02 2.92
CA GLN A 252 -3.41 -7.72 4.15
C GLN A 252 -4.65 -8.22 4.89
N ALA A 253 -5.67 -7.37 5.03
CA ALA A 253 -6.92 -7.72 5.71
C ALA A 253 -7.73 -8.77 4.92
N GLY A 254 -7.80 -8.62 3.59
CA GLY A 254 -8.47 -9.60 2.74
C GLY A 254 -7.76 -10.96 2.75
N ALA A 255 -6.43 -10.97 2.78
CA ALA A 255 -5.64 -12.19 2.91
C ALA A 255 -5.84 -12.87 4.27
N ASP A 256 -5.88 -12.10 5.37
CA ASP A 256 -6.16 -12.62 6.71
C ASP A 256 -7.57 -13.25 6.77
N ALA A 257 -8.55 -12.62 6.16
CA ALA A 257 -9.89 -13.20 6.04
C ALA A 257 -9.88 -14.53 5.25
N MET A 258 -9.15 -14.62 4.14
CA MET A 258 -9.00 -15.85 3.36
C MET A 258 -8.29 -16.96 4.16
N GLU A 259 -7.23 -16.63 4.90
CA GLU A 259 -6.59 -17.59 5.81
C GLU A 259 -7.56 -18.09 6.86
N ARG A 260 -8.26 -17.19 7.54
CA ARG A 260 -9.19 -17.50 8.64
C ARG A 260 -10.37 -18.34 8.18
N GLU A 261 -10.94 -18.05 7.01
CA GLU A 261 -12.19 -18.66 6.54
C GLU A 261 -11.97 -19.91 5.69
N GLN A 262 -10.86 -19.96 4.93
CA GLN A 262 -10.60 -20.99 3.93
C GLN A 262 -9.36 -21.82 4.26
N GLY A 263 -8.52 -21.39 5.22
CA GLY A 263 -7.26 -22.04 5.55
C GLY A 263 -6.19 -21.86 4.46
N SER A 264 -6.29 -20.78 3.68
CA SER A 264 -5.38 -20.53 2.56
C SER A 264 -3.93 -20.41 3.00
N ALA A 265 -3.03 -21.12 2.35
CA ALA A 265 -1.58 -21.01 2.57
C ALA A 265 -1.02 -19.73 1.92
N PHE A 266 0.12 -19.25 2.41
CA PHE A 266 0.73 -18.00 1.92
C PHE A 266 0.99 -17.97 0.41
N GLN A 267 1.32 -19.12 -0.20
CA GLN A 267 1.51 -19.23 -1.65
C GLN A 267 0.19 -19.00 -2.42
N GLU A 268 -0.92 -19.50 -1.87
CA GLU A 268 -2.25 -19.32 -2.46
C GLU A 268 -2.69 -17.86 -2.33
N LEU A 269 -2.45 -17.25 -1.16
CA LEU A 269 -2.72 -15.84 -0.90
C LEU A 269 -1.94 -14.96 -1.88
N LEU A 270 -0.63 -15.17 -2.04
CA LEU A 270 0.20 -14.40 -2.97
C LEU A 270 -0.28 -14.56 -4.43
N LYS A 271 -0.55 -15.78 -4.89
CA LYS A 271 -1.03 -16.05 -6.25
C LYS A 271 -2.45 -15.54 -6.51
N TYR A 272 -3.23 -15.34 -5.47
CA TYR A 272 -4.55 -14.71 -5.60
C TYR A 272 -4.44 -13.22 -5.94
N TYR A 273 -3.56 -12.51 -5.24
CA TYR A 273 -3.39 -11.06 -5.44
C TYR A 273 -2.43 -10.71 -6.59
N PHE A 274 -1.51 -11.59 -6.93
CA PHE A 274 -0.56 -11.42 -8.03
C PHE A 274 -0.70 -12.57 -9.03
N GLN A 275 -1.26 -12.26 -10.19
CA GLN A 275 -1.58 -13.28 -11.18
C GLN A 275 -0.34 -13.77 -11.93
N GLY A 276 -0.17 -15.09 -12.01
CA GLY A 276 0.90 -15.71 -12.81
C GLY A 276 2.30 -15.64 -12.18
N ILE A 277 2.41 -15.23 -10.91
CA ILE A 277 3.71 -15.23 -10.22
C ILE A 277 4.16 -16.64 -9.83
N GLU A 278 5.46 -16.80 -9.68
CA GLU A 278 6.10 -17.93 -9.05
C GLU A 278 6.76 -17.52 -7.73
N ILE A 279 6.74 -18.43 -6.74
CA ILE A 279 7.46 -18.25 -5.49
C ILE A 279 8.67 -19.17 -5.56
N VAL A 280 9.84 -18.54 -5.66
CA VAL A 280 11.10 -19.23 -5.86
C VAL A 280 12.01 -19.08 -4.65
N LYS A 281 12.95 -19.99 -4.49
CA LYS A 281 13.98 -19.88 -3.47
C LYS A 281 15.28 -19.40 -4.11
N ILE A 282 15.73 -18.22 -3.72
CA ILE A 282 17.04 -17.70 -4.14
C ILE A 282 18.11 -18.50 -3.40
N ALA A 283 19.13 -18.96 -4.14
CA ALA A 283 20.32 -19.57 -3.55
C ALA A 283 21.12 -18.48 -2.81
N GLU A 284 21.48 -18.75 -1.55
CA GLU A 284 22.40 -17.92 -0.78
C GLU A 284 23.81 -17.91 -1.37
#